data_c1d95904b343bde146d0a6f3b437f27c
#
_entry.id   c1d95904b343bde146d0a6f3b437f27c
#
_cell.length_a   1.000
_cell.length_b   1.000
_cell.length_c   1.000
_cell.angle_alpha   90.00
_cell.angle_beta   90.00
_cell.angle_gamma   90.00
#
_symmetry.space_group_name_H-M   'P 1'
#
loop_
_entity.id
_entity.type
_entity.pdbx_description
1 polymer ?
#
loop_
_entity_poly.entity_id
_entity_poly.type
_entity_poly.pdbx_seq_one_letter_code
_entity_poly.pdbx_strand_id
1 'polypeptide(L)'
;DRVLGLIVAELLFAAWPEADEGELSLRFNQLVDAKTCSDVAIETGLPSLIKVGADLGNPADPKHVNVRADVTESLIAALYLDGGLTTARTFIERYWSARATAKIAPRRDPKTEMQEWAHRDGAAQPVYSILSREGPDHEPLFKVSLACGSYPVETGEGRSKRLAEQDAATRFLVKRGIWGDEGTNSHV
;
A
#
# COMPACT_ATOMS: atom_id res chain seq x y z
N ASP A 1 3.44 10.06 -13.21
CA ASP A 1 3.66 8.62 -13.07
C ASP A 1 5.09 8.22 -13.51
N ARG A 2 5.48 8.25 -14.81
CA ARG A 2 6.78 7.76 -15.29
C ARG A 2 7.99 8.52 -14.71
N VAL A 3 7.88 9.83 -14.56
CA VAL A 3 8.95 10.67 -13.98
C VAL A 3 9.15 10.32 -12.50
N LEU A 4 8.07 10.15 -11.75
CA LEU A 4 8.12 9.70 -10.36
C LEU A 4 8.82 8.34 -10.24
N GLY A 5 8.38 7.37 -11.04
CA GLY A 5 8.96 6.02 -11.03
C GLY A 5 10.45 6.01 -11.33
N LEU A 6 10.92 6.78 -12.32
CA LEU A 6 12.34 6.87 -12.66
C LEU A 6 13.17 7.37 -11.46
N ILE A 7 12.75 8.48 -10.85
CA ILE A 7 13.52 9.10 -9.76
C ILE A 7 13.47 8.25 -8.49
N VAL A 8 12.30 7.65 -8.17
CA VAL A 8 12.17 6.74 -7.03
C VAL A 8 13.05 5.50 -7.20
N ALA A 9 13.16 4.95 -8.41
CA ALA A 9 14.06 3.84 -8.68
C ALA A 9 15.53 4.22 -8.40
N GLU A 10 15.98 5.38 -8.87
CA GLU A 10 17.34 5.88 -8.59
C GLU A 10 17.58 6.09 -7.09
N LEU A 11 16.61 6.67 -6.36
CA LEU A 11 16.70 6.84 -4.91
C LEU A 11 16.86 5.50 -4.18
N LEU A 12 16.11 4.48 -4.60
CA LEU A 12 16.18 3.15 -4.00
C LEU A 12 17.51 2.46 -4.29
N PHE A 13 18.00 2.52 -5.53
CA PHE A 13 19.33 1.97 -5.88
C PHE A 13 20.45 2.60 -5.06
N ALA A 14 20.37 3.91 -4.82
CA ALA A 14 21.36 4.62 -4.01
C ALA A 14 21.25 4.29 -2.52
N ALA A 15 20.02 4.13 -2.00
CA ALA A 15 19.76 3.88 -0.58
C ALA A 15 19.99 2.42 -0.16
N TRP A 16 19.78 1.47 -1.07
CA TRP A 16 19.77 0.03 -0.80
C TRP A 16 20.61 -0.77 -1.79
N PRO A 17 21.94 -0.53 -1.87
CA PRO A 17 22.81 -1.13 -2.89
C PRO A 17 22.93 -2.65 -2.76
N GLU A 18 22.68 -3.22 -1.57
CA GLU A 18 22.76 -4.66 -1.30
C GLU A 18 21.40 -5.37 -1.38
N ALA A 19 20.29 -4.63 -1.62
CA ALA A 19 18.96 -5.23 -1.72
C ALA A 19 18.79 -5.97 -3.04
N ASP A 20 18.10 -7.12 -2.98
CA ASP A 20 17.74 -7.88 -4.19
C ASP A 20 16.58 -7.21 -4.96
N GLU A 21 16.35 -7.73 -6.18
CA GLU A 21 15.27 -7.23 -7.05
C GLU A 21 13.89 -7.30 -6.37
N GLY A 22 13.62 -8.37 -5.63
CA GLY A 22 12.34 -8.56 -4.93
C GLY A 22 12.10 -7.50 -3.86
N GLU A 23 13.12 -7.21 -3.05
CA GLU A 23 13.06 -6.16 -2.03
C GLU A 23 12.91 -4.77 -2.67
N LEU A 24 13.72 -4.46 -3.68
CA LEU A 24 13.64 -3.18 -4.39
C LEU A 24 12.26 -2.98 -5.03
N SER A 25 11.69 -4.02 -5.64
CA SER A 25 10.36 -3.98 -6.25
C SER A 25 9.26 -3.69 -5.21
N LEU A 26 9.34 -4.31 -4.03
CA LEU A 26 8.38 -4.05 -2.95
C LEU A 26 8.47 -2.61 -2.44
N ARG A 27 9.69 -2.11 -2.20
CA ARG A 27 9.92 -0.71 -1.78
C ARG A 27 9.42 0.27 -2.83
N PHE A 28 9.72 -0.01 -4.09
CA PHE A 28 9.29 0.80 -5.22
C PHE A 28 7.75 0.91 -5.27
N ASN A 29 7.06 -0.22 -5.24
CA ASN A 29 5.60 -0.23 -5.32
C ASN A 29 4.93 0.55 -4.18
N GLN A 30 5.49 0.50 -2.96
CA GLN A 30 4.99 1.30 -1.84
C GLN A 30 5.23 2.80 -2.02
N LEU A 31 6.35 3.18 -2.64
CA LEU A 31 6.71 4.59 -2.81
C LEU A 31 5.96 5.27 -3.95
N VAL A 32 5.51 4.51 -4.94
CA VAL A 32 4.76 5.05 -6.10
C VAL A 32 3.26 4.75 -6.00
N ASP A 33 2.77 4.22 -4.88
CA ASP A 33 1.36 3.91 -4.71
C ASP A 33 0.49 5.16 -4.47
N ALA A 34 -0.81 5.01 -4.67
CA ALA A 34 -1.77 6.10 -4.49
C ALA A 34 -1.76 6.64 -3.05
N LYS A 35 -1.47 5.79 -2.05
CA LYS A 35 -1.41 6.23 -0.65
C LYS A 35 -0.25 7.19 -0.43
N THR A 36 0.95 6.85 -0.85
CA THR A 36 2.15 7.69 -0.71
C THR A 36 2.00 8.99 -1.49
N CYS A 37 1.49 8.96 -2.73
CA CYS A 37 1.20 10.16 -3.50
C CYS A 37 0.17 11.05 -2.79
N SER A 38 -0.87 10.47 -2.21
CA SER A 38 -1.88 11.18 -1.42
C SER A 38 -1.31 11.80 -0.15
N ASP A 39 -0.43 11.09 0.56
CA ASP A 39 0.22 11.61 1.77
C ASP A 39 1.09 12.83 1.42
N VAL A 40 1.83 12.79 0.31
CA VAL A 40 2.59 13.95 -0.20
C VAL A 40 1.67 15.10 -0.60
N ALA A 41 0.49 14.83 -1.19
CA ALA A 41 -0.49 15.88 -1.46
C ALA A 41 -0.88 16.63 -0.17
N ILE A 42 -1.10 15.89 0.93
CA ILE A 42 -1.44 16.49 2.23
C ILE A 42 -0.27 17.31 2.75
N GLU A 43 0.95 16.78 2.73
CA GLU A 43 2.16 17.48 3.20
C GLU A 43 2.45 18.79 2.43
N THR A 44 2.12 18.81 1.15
CA THR A 44 2.29 19.99 0.29
C THR A 44 1.14 20.98 0.38
N GLY A 45 0.04 20.64 1.08
CA GLY A 45 -1.17 21.48 1.17
C GLY A 45 -2.02 21.48 -0.11
N LEU A 46 -1.74 20.59 -1.07
CA LEU A 46 -2.48 20.49 -2.34
C LEU A 46 -4.01 20.37 -2.17
N PRO A 47 -4.56 19.63 -1.17
CA PRO A 47 -6.01 19.47 -1.05
C PRO A 47 -6.78 20.80 -1.03
N SER A 48 -6.19 21.86 -0.45
CA SER A 48 -6.80 23.20 -0.40
C SER A 48 -6.84 23.92 -1.76
N LEU A 49 -6.06 23.45 -2.72
CA LEU A 49 -5.94 24.03 -4.06
C LEU A 49 -6.72 23.24 -5.12
N ILE A 50 -7.17 22.03 -4.79
CA ILE A 50 -7.90 21.16 -5.70
C ILE A 50 -9.30 21.74 -5.93
N LYS A 51 -9.62 22.02 -7.19
CA LYS A 51 -10.96 22.44 -7.60
C LYS A 51 -11.75 21.19 -8.03
N VAL A 52 -12.82 20.90 -7.31
CA VAL A 52 -13.69 19.75 -7.57
C VAL A 52 -15.12 20.22 -7.85
N GLY A 53 -15.91 19.38 -8.51
CA GLY A 53 -17.36 19.59 -8.62
C GLY A 53 -18.05 19.46 -7.25
N ALA A 54 -19.26 20.02 -7.15
CA ALA A 54 -20.01 20.08 -5.89
C ALA A 54 -20.32 18.69 -5.29
N ASP A 55 -20.35 17.66 -6.10
CA ASP A 55 -20.66 16.27 -5.75
C ASP A 55 -19.47 15.53 -5.13
N LEU A 56 -18.24 15.99 -5.32
CA LEU A 56 -17.06 15.32 -4.76
C LEU A 56 -16.82 15.66 -3.27
N GLY A 57 -17.30 16.82 -2.81
CA GLY A 57 -17.09 17.27 -1.44
C GLY A 57 -15.65 17.74 -1.17
N ASN A 58 -15.17 17.55 0.09
CA ASN A 58 -13.86 18.05 0.49
C ASN A 58 -12.73 17.10 0.02
N PRO A 59 -11.76 17.56 -0.82
CA PRO A 59 -10.64 16.73 -1.27
C PRO A 59 -9.72 16.22 -0.14
N ALA A 60 -9.75 16.84 1.03
CA ALA A 60 -8.99 16.39 2.20
C ALA A 60 -9.59 15.17 2.89
N ASP A 61 -10.83 14.79 2.60
CA ASP A 61 -11.46 13.62 3.22
C ASP A 61 -10.68 12.34 2.93
N PRO A 62 -10.58 11.41 3.91
CA PRO A 62 -9.85 10.14 3.75
C PRO A 62 -10.28 9.32 2.53
N LYS A 63 -11.55 9.40 2.12
CA LYS A 63 -12.09 8.67 0.96
C LYS A 63 -11.50 9.10 -0.40
N HIS A 64 -10.88 10.29 -0.49
CA HIS A 64 -10.38 10.87 -1.74
C HIS A 64 -8.88 10.64 -1.97
N VAL A 65 -8.33 9.52 -1.53
CA VAL A 65 -6.92 9.13 -1.73
C VAL A 65 -6.53 9.20 -3.21
N ASN A 66 -7.33 8.62 -4.11
CA ASN A 66 -7.01 8.60 -5.54
C ASN A 66 -6.98 10.01 -6.16
N VAL A 67 -7.93 10.86 -5.80
CA VAL A 67 -7.97 12.25 -6.30
C VAL A 67 -6.69 13.00 -5.91
N ARG A 68 -6.23 12.84 -4.67
CA ARG A 68 -4.97 13.46 -4.21
C ARG A 68 -3.76 12.87 -4.91
N ALA A 69 -3.74 11.57 -5.13
CA ALA A 69 -2.67 10.90 -5.86
C ALA A 69 -2.56 11.43 -7.29
N ASP A 70 -3.67 11.45 -8.01
CA ASP A 70 -3.74 11.96 -9.40
C ASP A 70 -3.26 13.42 -9.51
N VAL A 71 -3.63 14.26 -8.53
CA VAL A 71 -3.17 15.67 -8.49
C VAL A 71 -1.66 15.75 -8.21
N THR A 72 -1.12 14.91 -7.34
CA THR A 72 0.34 14.86 -7.09
C THR A 72 1.09 14.44 -8.36
N GLU A 73 0.63 13.41 -9.04
CA GLU A 73 1.22 12.98 -10.31
C GLU A 73 1.12 14.07 -11.39
N SER A 74 -0.02 14.76 -11.45
CA SER A 74 -0.22 15.88 -12.37
C SER A 74 0.72 17.04 -12.06
N LEU A 75 0.94 17.36 -10.78
CA LEU A 75 1.92 18.38 -10.37
C LEU A 75 3.35 18.00 -10.79
N ILE A 76 3.75 16.75 -10.56
CA ILE A 76 5.07 16.26 -11.00
C ILE A 76 5.21 16.37 -12.52
N ALA A 77 4.16 16.04 -13.27
CA ALA A 77 4.15 16.20 -14.73
C ALA A 77 4.27 17.67 -15.15
N ALA A 78 3.56 18.57 -14.49
CA ALA A 78 3.64 20.01 -14.76
C ALA A 78 5.05 20.55 -14.49
N LEU A 79 5.66 20.19 -13.34
CA LEU A 79 7.04 20.56 -13.01
C LEU A 79 8.04 20.06 -14.05
N TYR A 80 7.84 18.84 -14.54
CA TYR A 80 8.67 18.28 -15.60
C TYR A 80 8.52 19.00 -16.93
N LEU A 81 7.30 19.33 -17.32
CA LEU A 81 7.01 19.99 -18.60
C LEU A 81 7.50 21.45 -18.61
N ASP A 82 7.41 22.14 -17.48
CA ASP A 82 7.81 23.54 -17.34
C ASP A 82 9.33 23.71 -17.11
N GLY A 83 9.91 22.93 -16.18
CA GLY A 83 11.30 23.09 -15.73
C GLY A 83 12.21 21.89 -15.97
N GLY A 84 11.75 20.88 -16.73
CA GLY A 84 12.52 19.69 -17.06
C GLY A 84 12.73 18.72 -15.89
N LEU A 85 13.52 17.69 -16.14
CA LEU A 85 13.75 16.60 -15.17
C LEU A 85 14.37 17.11 -13.85
N THR A 86 15.24 18.11 -13.90
CA THR A 86 15.89 18.66 -12.70
C THR A 86 14.89 19.26 -11.73
N THR A 87 13.91 20.01 -12.24
CA THR A 87 12.87 20.63 -11.41
C THR A 87 11.96 19.58 -10.77
N ALA A 88 11.51 18.60 -11.58
CA ALA A 88 10.72 17.48 -11.06
C ALA A 88 11.50 16.64 -10.04
N ARG A 89 12.79 16.39 -10.27
CA ARG A 89 13.69 15.68 -9.36
C ARG A 89 13.77 16.39 -8.01
N THR A 90 14.02 17.69 -8.00
CA THR A 90 14.12 18.46 -6.74
C THR A 90 12.85 18.32 -5.89
N PHE A 91 11.68 18.36 -6.51
CA PHE A 91 10.41 18.15 -5.82
C PHE A 91 10.30 16.71 -5.29
N ILE A 92 10.56 15.69 -6.12
CA ILE A 92 10.44 14.29 -5.72
C ILE A 92 11.44 13.96 -4.61
N GLU A 93 12.70 14.33 -4.73
CA GLU A 93 13.71 14.09 -3.70
C GLU A 93 13.33 14.72 -2.35
N ARG A 94 12.76 15.92 -2.37
CA ARG A 94 12.30 16.59 -1.15
C ARG A 94 11.30 15.77 -0.34
N TYR A 95 10.36 15.10 -1.00
CA TYR A 95 9.27 14.40 -0.33
C TYR A 95 9.44 12.88 -0.28
N TRP A 96 10.25 12.30 -1.15
CA TRP A 96 10.43 10.85 -1.22
C TRP A 96 11.73 10.35 -0.60
N SER A 97 12.80 11.15 -0.47
CA SER A 97 14.10 10.67 0.04
C SER A 97 14.01 10.05 1.43
N ALA A 98 13.32 10.70 2.37
CA ALA A 98 13.14 10.15 3.71
C ALA A 98 12.36 8.83 3.72
N ARG A 99 11.37 8.69 2.84
CA ARG A 99 10.59 7.47 2.66
C ARG A 99 11.42 6.36 2.01
N ALA A 100 12.22 6.70 1.00
CA ALA A 100 13.10 5.75 0.31
C ALA A 100 14.18 5.17 1.23
N THR A 101 14.66 5.94 2.20
CA THR A 101 15.68 5.51 3.16
C THR A 101 15.11 4.89 4.44
N ALA A 102 13.79 4.87 4.61
CA ALA A 102 13.15 4.30 5.79
C ALA A 102 13.46 2.80 5.92
N LYS A 103 13.97 2.40 7.10
CA LYS A 103 14.35 1.00 7.39
C LYS A 103 13.15 0.06 7.63
N ILE A 104 11.95 0.52 7.35
CA ILE A 104 10.76 -0.34 7.44
C ILE A 104 10.83 -1.35 6.31
N ALA A 105 10.88 -2.63 6.66
CA ALA A 105 10.87 -3.69 5.67
C ALA A 105 9.54 -3.61 4.88
N PRO A 106 9.58 -3.53 3.55
CA PRO A 106 8.37 -3.53 2.76
C PRO A 106 7.67 -4.88 2.94
N ARG A 107 6.38 -4.84 3.22
CA ARG A 107 5.58 -6.06 3.33
C ARG A 107 4.84 -6.28 2.01
N ARG A 108 4.89 -7.50 1.52
CA ARG A 108 4.05 -7.96 0.42
C ARG A 108 2.58 -7.92 0.83
N ASP A 109 1.67 -7.90 -0.16
CA ASP A 109 0.26 -8.17 0.11
C ASP A 109 0.15 -9.50 0.88
N PRO A 110 -0.56 -9.54 2.02
CA PRO A 110 -0.60 -10.73 2.88
C PRO A 110 -1.10 -11.98 2.15
N LYS A 111 -2.01 -11.83 1.20
CA LYS A 111 -2.54 -12.95 0.41
C LYS A 111 -1.49 -13.49 -0.56
N THR A 112 -0.71 -12.61 -1.17
CA THR A 112 0.40 -12.99 -2.05
C THR A 112 1.48 -13.72 -1.27
N GLU A 113 1.89 -13.16 -0.13
CA GLU A 113 2.88 -13.80 0.75
C GLU A 113 2.39 -15.18 1.23
N MET A 114 1.10 -15.27 1.59
CA MET A 114 0.49 -16.53 2.00
C MET A 114 0.51 -17.60 0.90
N GLN A 115 0.29 -17.21 -0.36
CA GLN A 115 0.35 -18.13 -1.51
C GLN A 115 1.79 -18.59 -1.77
N GLU A 116 2.75 -17.67 -1.75
CA GLU A 116 4.17 -18.00 -1.93
C GLU A 116 4.72 -18.87 -0.81
N TRP A 117 4.35 -18.57 0.43
CA TRP A 117 4.69 -19.40 1.57
C TRP A 117 4.13 -20.82 1.43
N ALA A 118 2.83 -20.95 1.12
CA ALA A 118 2.20 -22.26 0.95
C ALA A 118 2.88 -23.07 -0.15
N HIS A 119 3.25 -22.43 -1.27
CA HIS A 119 3.98 -23.07 -2.36
C HIS A 119 5.38 -23.54 -1.92
N ARG A 120 6.12 -22.71 -1.21
CA ARG A 120 7.49 -23.01 -0.72
C ARG A 120 7.50 -24.08 0.35
N ASP A 121 6.50 -24.07 1.25
CA ASP A 121 6.36 -25.03 2.35
C ASP A 121 5.74 -26.38 1.91
N GLY A 122 5.33 -26.50 0.65
CA GLY A 122 4.64 -27.68 0.13
C GLY A 122 3.23 -27.87 0.69
N ALA A 123 2.65 -26.81 1.25
CA ALA A 123 1.30 -26.82 1.80
C ALA A 123 0.23 -26.72 0.69
N ALA A 124 -1.00 -27.09 1.03
CA ALA A 124 -2.12 -26.90 0.13
C ALA A 124 -2.39 -25.42 -0.13
N GLN A 125 -2.94 -25.10 -1.28
CA GLN A 125 -3.31 -23.72 -1.64
C GLN A 125 -4.23 -23.10 -0.57
N PRO A 126 -4.00 -21.83 -0.18
CA PRO A 126 -4.86 -21.13 0.77
C PRO A 126 -6.28 -20.97 0.24
N VAL A 127 -7.27 -21.36 1.03
CA VAL A 127 -8.69 -21.25 0.69
C VAL A 127 -9.35 -20.27 1.64
N TYR A 128 -9.98 -19.24 1.07
CA TYR A 128 -10.72 -18.21 1.81
C TYR A 128 -12.22 -18.43 1.66
N SER A 129 -12.96 -18.46 2.79
CA SER A 129 -14.40 -18.63 2.82
C SER A 129 -15.05 -17.55 3.67
N ILE A 130 -16.12 -16.93 3.15
CA ILE A 130 -16.90 -15.94 3.92
C ILE A 130 -17.70 -16.71 4.96
N LEU A 131 -17.53 -16.34 6.24
CA LEU A 131 -18.29 -16.89 7.36
C LEU A 131 -19.56 -16.07 7.64
N SER A 132 -19.43 -14.73 7.63
CA SER A 132 -20.57 -13.82 7.80
C SER A 132 -20.35 -12.50 7.08
N ARG A 133 -21.46 -11.81 6.79
CA ARG A 133 -21.51 -10.40 6.43
C ARG A 133 -22.56 -9.75 7.33
N GLU A 134 -22.12 -8.83 8.15
CA GLU A 134 -22.92 -8.12 9.13
C GLU A 134 -22.85 -6.61 8.90
N GLY A 135 -23.77 -5.86 9.55
CA GLY A 135 -23.82 -4.41 9.43
C GLY A 135 -24.65 -3.89 8.25
N PRO A 136 -24.89 -2.57 8.21
CA PRO A 136 -25.63 -1.93 7.13
C PRO A 136 -24.83 -1.92 5.83
N ASP A 137 -25.52 -1.75 4.69
CA ASP A 137 -24.86 -1.80 3.35
C ASP A 137 -23.77 -0.75 3.14
N HIS A 138 -23.83 0.38 3.84
CA HIS A 138 -22.84 1.44 3.77
C HIS A 138 -21.65 1.23 4.74
N GLU A 139 -21.74 0.28 5.65
CA GLU A 139 -20.70 -0.07 6.61
C GLU A 139 -20.70 -1.59 6.92
N PRO A 140 -20.48 -2.44 5.90
CA PRO A 140 -20.48 -3.88 6.08
C PRO A 140 -19.24 -4.34 6.84
N LEU A 141 -19.41 -5.36 7.69
CA LEU A 141 -18.34 -6.11 8.30
C LEU A 141 -18.33 -7.53 7.75
N PHE A 142 -17.27 -7.90 7.07
CA PHE A 142 -17.05 -9.25 6.58
C PHE A 142 -16.19 -10.02 7.57
N LYS A 143 -16.57 -11.27 7.83
CA LYS A 143 -15.75 -12.24 8.52
C LYS A 143 -15.39 -13.36 7.56
N VAL A 144 -14.11 -13.67 7.46
CA VAL A 144 -13.56 -14.67 6.52
C VAL A 144 -12.73 -15.67 7.27
N SER A 145 -12.81 -16.95 6.90
CA SER A 145 -11.88 -17.99 7.31
C SER A 145 -10.82 -18.23 6.25
N LEU A 146 -9.60 -18.53 6.68
CA LEU A 146 -8.47 -18.99 5.87
C LEU A 146 -8.12 -20.40 6.30
N ALA A 147 -8.24 -21.35 5.40
CA ALA A 147 -7.77 -22.73 5.55
C ALA A 147 -6.58 -22.97 4.63
N CYS A 148 -5.56 -23.68 5.12
CA CYS A 148 -4.36 -24.04 4.36
C CYS A 148 -3.87 -25.44 4.82
N GLY A 149 -4.21 -26.46 4.03
CA GLY A 149 -3.84 -27.84 4.35
C GLY A 149 -4.28 -28.29 5.74
N SER A 150 -3.36 -28.87 6.49
CA SER A 150 -3.57 -29.33 7.87
C SER A 150 -3.36 -28.26 8.95
N TYR A 151 -3.03 -27.04 8.55
CA TYR A 151 -2.82 -25.95 9.49
C TYR A 151 -4.13 -25.48 10.13
N PRO A 152 -4.09 -25.01 11.41
CA PRO A 152 -5.27 -24.43 12.04
C PRO A 152 -5.85 -23.29 11.22
N VAL A 153 -7.19 -23.30 11.12
CA VAL A 153 -7.94 -22.26 10.41
C VAL A 153 -7.80 -20.93 11.15
N GLU A 154 -7.46 -19.88 10.40
CA GLU A 154 -7.45 -18.52 10.90
C GLU A 154 -8.67 -17.76 10.42
N THR A 155 -9.08 -16.74 11.17
CA THR A 155 -10.18 -15.86 10.80
C THR A 155 -9.71 -14.42 10.75
N GLY A 156 -10.28 -13.66 9.80
CA GLY A 156 -10.03 -12.24 9.67
C GLY A 156 -11.33 -11.47 9.46
N GLU A 157 -11.29 -10.19 9.79
CA GLU A 157 -12.42 -9.28 9.70
C GLU A 157 -12.05 -8.01 8.93
N GLY A 158 -13.02 -7.40 8.24
CA GLY A 158 -12.78 -6.17 7.49
C GLY A 158 -14.04 -5.59 6.85
N ARG A 159 -14.00 -4.30 6.53
CA ARG A 159 -15.11 -3.58 5.87
C ARG A 159 -15.35 -4.00 4.40
N SER A 160 -14.49 -4.84 3.86
CA SER A 160 -14.68 -5.49 2.56
C SER A 160 -14.17 -6.92 2.62
N LYS A 161 -14.67 -7.79 1.72
CA LYS A 161 -14.17 -9.16 1.58
C LYS A 161 -12.64 -9.19 1.46
N ARG A 162 -12.06 -8.31 0.62
CA ARG A 162 -10.61 -8.23 0.43
C ARG A 162 -9.87 -7.90 1.73
N LEU A 163 -10.34 -6.93 2.51
CA LEU A 163 -9.72 -6.56 3.78
C LEU A 163 -9.81 -7.68 4.81
N ALA A 164 -10.94 -8.40 4.89
CA ALA A 164 -11.10 -9.53 5.77
C ALA A 164 -10.18 -10.71 5.38
N GLU A 165 -10.01 -10.97 4.08
CA GLU A 165 -9.07 -11.98 3.58
C GLU A 165 -7.61 -11.60 3.88
N GLN A 166 -7.24 -10.32 3.74
CA GLN A 166 -5.91 -9.81 4.07
C GLN A 166 -5.63 -9.90 5.57
N ASP A 167 -6.62 -9.59 6.43
CA ASP A 167 -6.49 -9.74 7.88
C ASP A 167 -6.30 -11.21 8.29
N ALA A 168 -7.08 -12.14 7.71
CA ALA A 168 -6.91 -13.58 7.96
C ALA A 168 -5.50 -14.07 7.57
N ALA A 169 -5.01 -13.65 6.39
CA ALA A 169 -3.66 -13.99 5.93
C ALA A 169 -2.57 -13.38 6.85
N THR A 170 -2.72 -12.13 7.25
CA THR A 170 -1.80 -11.47 8.19
C THR A 170 -1.70 -12.22 9.51
N ARG A 171 -2.84 -12.55 10.11
CA ARG A 171 -2.88 -13.33 11.37
C ARG A 171 -2.22 -14.70 11.23
N PHE A 172 -2.44 -15.38 10.11
CA PHE A 172 -1.79 -16.64 9.83
C PHE A 172 -0.26 -16.48 9.76
N LEU A 173 0.23 -15.51 8.98
CA LEU A 173 1.66 -15.27 8.78
C LEU A 173 2.38 -14.87 10.09
N VAL A 174 1.72 -14.05 10.91
CA VAL A 174 2.25 -13.65 12.24
C VAL A 174 2.29 -14.84 13.19
N LYS A 175 1.20 -15.59 13.34
CA LYS A 175 1.16 -16.77 14.23
C LYS A 175 2.16 -17.86 13.86
N ARG A 176 2.60 -17.91 12.61
CA ARG A 176 3.62 -18.84 12.13
C ARG A 176 5.04 -18.30 12.21
N GLY A 177 5.20 -17.07 12.70
CA GLY A 177 6.51 -16.42 12.79
C GLY A 177 7.14 -16.08 11.43
N ILE A 178 6.33 -16.13 10.35
CA ILE A 178 6.76 -15.71 9.00
C ILE A 178 6.86 -14.19 8.98
N TRP A 179 5.92 -13.53 9.63
CA TRP A 179 5.96 -12.09 9.92
C TRP A 179 6.17 -11.85 11.41
N GLY A 180 7.00 -10.86 11.76
CA GLY A 180 7.16 -10.43 13.16
C GLY A 180 5.92 -9.73 13.69
N ASP A 181 5.74 -9.72 15.01
CA ASP A 181 4.58 -9.17 15.74
C ASP A 181 4.32 -7.66 15.54
N GLU A 182 5.23 -6.90 14.94
CA GLU A 182 5.08 -5.45 14.75
C GLU A 182 4.01 -5.05 13.71
N GLY A 183 3.16 -5.97 13.29
CA GLY A 183 2.16 -5.80 12.21
C GLY A 183 0.71 -5.69 12.64
N THR A 184 0.39 -5.81 13.89
CA THR A 184 -0.97 -5.58 14.43
C THR A 184 -1.16 -4.12 14.83
N ASN A 185 -1.00 -3.17 13.93
CA ASN A 185 -1.44 -1.81 14.19
C ASN A 185 -2.79 -1.57 13.50
N SER A 186 -3.82 -1.75 14.28
CA SER A 186 -5.09 -1.04 14.42
C SER A 186 -5.46 -0.11 13.26
N HIS A 187 -6.37 -0.56 12.43
CA HIS A 187 -7.34 0.35 11.82
C HIS A 187 -8.55 0.44 12.77
N VAL A 188 -8.48 1.37 13.71
CA VAL A 188 -9.66 1.95 14.38
C VAL A 188 -10.09 3.16 13.59
#